data_b8a8797f121d5b1142879cd160bf7939
#
_entry.id   b8a8797f121d5b1142879cd160bf7939
#
_cell.length_a   1.000
_cell.length_b   1.000
_cell.length_c   1.000
_cell.angle_alpha   90.00
_cell.angle_beta   90.00
_cell.angle_gamma   90.00
#
_symmetry.space_group_name_H-M   'P 1'
#
loop_
_entity.id
_entity.type
_entity.pdbx_description
1 polymer ?
#
loop_
_entity_poly.entity_id
_entity_poly.type
_entity_poly.pdbx_seq_one_letter_code
_entity_poly.pdbx_strand_id
1 'polypeptide(L)'
;MLGLRPWVAAGLLFVVASPVRAADWPQWGGSHERNMVSAERGLAASFAPGKKRPDGTGVDLATTQNVAWVAKLGSENYSSPTVADGRVYIGTNDANLGDPKYHSTEGGLLLALDARTGNVAWRLVCPKLNVAHKSSQFEEMNLGICGSATVDGDRVYLVTSRCEVMCLDVAGMRNGNQGPFVDEAQYTAGPGKSPIPQGASDADIIWLYDMIGRHKVWPHDASNCSPLVYGDYVYVCTGNGVDGEQHPSPLAPSLIVIDKRTGRLAAYDDERIGQRVFHGQWSSPSLGMVGGRPLILFAAGDGVCYAFEPLATRSDRPVPLKKVWQFQCNPPERTLRDGKPINYWDGDKRNKRGNNDDGKYIGPNEIIATPVCHDGRVYVALGQDPVHGRGRGLLWCIDAKLSGDISRSGVLWRYEDLDRSLSTVSIADGRLYVADRPGVIHCLDVQTGRREWTYDTKGEIWASTLLADGKLYVGTRKHFFILAVGRTPQLLAKIRLGTP
;
A
#
# COMPACT_ATOMS: atom_id res chain seq x y z
N MET A 1 -25.99 65.99 45.42
CA MET A 1 -25.16 64.78 45.38
C MET A 1 -25.80 63.85 44.35
N LEU A 2 -25.24 63.84 43.13
CA LEU A 2 -25.70 62.99 42.05
C LEU A 2 -24.81 61.71 41.99
N GLY A 3 -25.43 60.55 42.22
CA GLY A 3 -24.76 59.29 42.20
C GLY A 3 -24.59 58.73 40.77
N LEU A 4 -23.35 58.58 40.33
CA LEU A 4 -22.99 57.93 39.10
C LEU A 4 -23.07 56.40 39.30
N ARG A 5 -23.88 55.71 38.49
CA ARG A 5 -23.90 54.24 38.37
C ARG A 5 -22.88 53.81 37.33
N PRO A 6 -22.05 52.79 37.59
CA PRO A 6 -21.16 52.25 36.56
C PRO A 6 -21.92 51.29 35.66
N TRP A 7 -21.77 51.48 34.34
CA TRP A 7 -22.18 50.53 33.29
C TRP A 7 -21.16 49.38 33.21
N VAL A 8 -21.60 48.16 33.47
CA VAL A 8 -20.80 46.95 33.22
C VAL A 8 -21.12 46.53 31.80
N ALA A 9 -20.16 46.71 30.92
CA ALA A 9 -20.23 46.17 29.55
C ALA A 9 -19.86 44.67 29.58
N ALA A 10 -20.85 43.80 29.40
CA ALA A 10 -20.61 42.37 29.20
C ALA A 10 -20.12 42.15 27.75
N GLY A 11 -18.82 41.93 27.60
CA GLY A 11 -18.24 41.51 26.31
C GLY A 11 -18.59 40.05 26.01
N LEU A 12 -19.42 39.83 25.00
CA LEU A 12 -19.63 38.51 24.45
C LEU A 12 -18.34 38.09 23.66
N LEU A 13 -17.59 37.16 24.22
CA LEU A 13 -16.54 36.45 23.47
C LEU A 13 -17.22 35.49 22.48
N PHE A 14 -17.24 35.85 21.20
CA PHE A 14 -17.53 34.91 20.15
C PHE A 14 -16.31 34.01 19.95
N VAL A 15 -16.35 32.80 20.50
CA VAL A 15 -15.42 31.74 20.12
C VAL A 15 -15.85 31.27 18.73
N VAL A 16 -15.21 31.76 17.70
CA VAL A 16 -15.31 31.21 16.36
C VAL A 16 -14.63 29.85 16.41
N ALA A 17 -15.41 28.78 16.56
CA ALA A 17 -14.91 27.44 16.38
C ALA A 17 -14.46 27.32 14.91
N SER A 18 -13.15 27.35 14.67
CA SER A 18 -12.61 26.96 13.38
C SER A 18 -13.12 25.55 13.07
N PRO A 19 -13.65 25.28 11.86
CA PRO A 19 -14.01 23.93 11.50
C PRO A 19 -12.77 23.05 11.66
N VAL A 20 -12.85 22.03 12.51
CA VAL A 20 -11.81 21.01 12.63
C VAL A 20 -11.71 20.34 11.27
N ARG A 21 -10.66 20.67 10.52
CA ARG A 21 -10.36 20.03 9.27
C ARG A 21 -9.86 18.61 9.60
N ALA A 22 -10.43 17.59 8.96
CA ALA A 22 -9.93 16.23 9.08
C ALA A 22 -8.43 16.19 8.74
N ALA A 23 -7.66 15.39 9.47
CA ALA A 23 -6.23 15.27 9.21
C ALA A 23 -5.99 14.58 7.86
N ASP A 24 -4.94 15.00 7.16
CA ASP A 24 -4.53 14.35 5.94
C ASP A 24 -4.02 12.92 6.21
N TRP A 25 -4.21 12.05 5.22
CA TRP A 25 -3.70 10.68 5.15
C TRP A 25 -2.91 10.53 3.84
N PRO A 26 -1.74 11.20 3.73
CA PRO A 26 -1.12 11.51 2.43
C PRO A 26 -0.41 10.32 1.78
N GLN A 27 -0.35 9.17 2.44
CA GLN A 27 0.33 7.96 1.96
C GLN A 27 -0.28 6.71 2.59
N TRP A 28 0.04 5.54 2.06
CA TRP A 28 -0.28 4.25 2.68
C TRP A 28 0.16 4.22 4.15
N GLY A 29 -0.75 3.85 5.06
CA GLY A 29 -0.50 3.85 6.51
C GLY A 29 -0.46 5.23 7.16
N GLY A 30 -0.76 6.32 6.42
CA GLY A 30 -0.86 7.70 6.92
C GLY A 30 0.47 8.36 7.22
N SER A 31 1.44 7.62 7.75
CA SER A 31 2.77 8.09 8.13
C SER A 31 3.88 7.23 7.51
N HIS A 32 5.12 7.67 7.66
CA HIS A 32 6.29 6.94 7.14
C HIS A 32 6.46 5.56 7.80
N GLU A 33 6.08 5.42 9.06
CA GLU A 33 6.14 4.17 9.83
C GLU A 33 5.13 3.12 9.35
N ARG A 34 4.16 3.53 8.53
CA ARG A 34 3.10 2.67 7.96
C ARG A 34 2.19 2.03 9.02
N ASN A 35 2.17 2.59 10.23
CA ASN A 35 1.28 2.13 11.28
C ASN A 35 -0.17 2.52 10.94
N MET A 36 -1.04 1.54 10.78
CA MET A 36 -2.42 1.74 10.32
C MET A 36 -3.31 2.31 11.43
N VAL A 37 -2.95 3.50 11.94
CA VAL A 37 -3.66 4.19 13.02
C VAL A 37 -3.92 5.64 12.65
N SER A 38 -5.17 6.06 12.71
CA SER A 38 -5.58 7.46 12.52
C SER A 38 -5.91 8.15 13.84
N ALA A 39 -5.53 9.42 13.95
CA ALA A 39 -5.87 10.26 15.09
C ALA A 39 -7.29 10.85 15.03
N GLU A 40 -8.03 10.62 13.96
CA GLU A 40 -9.40 11.11 13.76
C GLU A 40 -10.33 10.65 14.89
N ARG A 41 -11.30 11.52 15.23
CA ARG A 41 -12.27 11.30 16.31
C ARG A 41 -13.70 11.55 15.80
N GLY A 42 -14.69 11.04 16.54
CA GLY A 42 -16.10 11.24 16.22
C GLY A 42 -16.56 10.45 14.98
N LEU A 43 -15.84 9.41 14.63
CA LEU A 43 -16.17 8.60 13.45
C LEU A 43 -17.45 7.79 13.66
N ALA A 44 -18.25 7.66 12.62
CA ALA A 44 -19.51 6.90 12.67
C ALA A 44 -19.27 5.44 13.06
N ALA A 45 -20.12 4.91 13.95
CA ALA A 45 -20.09 3.50 14.35
C ALA A 45 -20.71 2.55 13.31
N SER A 46 -21.41 3.11 12.32
CA SER A 46 -21.99 2.37 11.19
C SER A 46 -22.28 3.31 10.03
N PHE A 47 -22.49 2.75 8.84
CA PHE A 47 -22.99 3.47 7.68
C PHE A 47 -23.89 2.56 6.84
N ALA A 48 -24.80 3.14 6.06
CA ALA A 48 -25.56 2.42 5.04
C ALA A 48 -25.02 2.79 3.65
N PRO A 49 -24.51 1.83 2.85
CA PRO A 49 -23.93 2.12 1.53
C PRO A 49 -24.96 2.55 0.49
N GLY A 50 -26.26 2.42 0.80
CA GLY A 50 -27.36 2.78 -0.09
C GLY A 50 -27.76 1.65 -1.04
N LYS A 51 -28.83 1.91 -1.81
CA LYS A 51 -29.35 0.98 -2.82
C LYS A 51 -28.92 1.43 -4.22
N LYS A 52 -28.74 0.48 -5.13
CA LYS A 52 -28.55 0.81 -6.55
C LYS A 52 -29.80 1.50 -7.08
N ARG A 53 -29.61 2.51 -7.93
CA ARG A 53 -30.71 3.14 -8.69
C ARG A 53 -31.35 2.11 -9.63
N PRO A 54 -32.66 2.21 -9.90
CA PRO A 54 -33.34 1.29 -10.81
C PRO A 54 -32.77 1.26 -12.23
N ASP A 55 -32.19 2.38 -12.68
CA ASP A 55 -31.53 2.52 -13.98
C ASP A 55 -30.10 1.97 -14.02
N GLY A 56 -29.58 1.45 -12.89
CA GLY A 56 -28.21 0.93 -12.79
C GLY A 56 -27.11 2.00 -12.79
N THR A 57 -27.44 3.30 -12.80
CA THR A 57 -26.45 4.39 -12.97
C THR A 57 -25.66 4.75 -11.70
N GLY A 58 -25.79 3.96 -10.63
CA GLY A 58 -25.06 4.22 -9.39
C GLY A 58 -25.90 4.00 -8.15
N VAL A 59 -25.54 4.67 -7.05
CA VAL A 59 -26.19 4.57 -5.74
C VAL A 59 -27.23 5.69 -5.56
N ASP A 60 -28.40 5.33 -5.06
CA ASP A 60 -29.38 6.31 -4.60
C ASP A 60 -28.97 6.85 -3.23
N LEU A 61 -28.43 8.08 -3.23
CA LEU A 61 -27.93 8.75 -2.02
C LEU A 61 -29.01 8.98 -0.95
N ALA A 62 -30.30 9.05 -1.33
CA ALA A 62 -31.40 9.18 -0.36
C ALA A 62 -31.57 7.92 0.50
N THR A 63 -30.99 6.80 0.09
CA THR A 63 -31.01 5.52 0.84
C THR A 63 -29.73 5.25 1.63
N THR A 64 -28.77 6.19 1.61
CA THR A 64 -27.53 6.09 2.38
C THR A 64 -27.68 6.66 3.79
N GLN A 65 -26.80 6.26 4.70
CA GLN A 65 -26.64 6.85 6.02
C GLN A 65 -25.16 6.99 6.36
N ASN A 66 -24.77 8.13 6.91
CA ASN A 66 -23.37 8.44 7.22
C ASN A 66 -22.43 8.30 6.00
N VAL A 67 -22.94 8.66 4.82
CA VAL A 67 -22.20 8.69 3.55
C VAL A 67 -22.32 10.09 2.99
N ALA A 68 -21.17 10.77 2.79
CA ALA A 68 -21.15 12.12 2.24
C ALA A 68 -21.35 12.10 0.73
N TRP A 69 -20.71 11.17 0.04
CA TRP A 69 -20.78 11.01 -1.42
C TRP A 69 -20.34 9.60 -1.83
N VAL A 70 -20.61 9.25 -3.07
CA VAL A 70 -20.18 8.00 -3.71
C VAL A 70 -19.56 8.34 -5.05
N ALA A 71 -18.35 7.84 -5.32
CA ALA A 71 -17.69 7.96 -6.61
C ALA A 71 -17.67 6.59 -7.31
N LYS A 72 -17.84 6.60 -8.64
CA LYS A 72 -17.74 5.41 -9.46
C LYS A 72 -16.28 5.17 -9.84
N LEU A 73 -15.74 4.02 -9.50
CA LEU A 73 -14.43 3.53 -9.88
C LEU A 73 -14.50 2.58 -11.09
N GLY A 74 -13.39 1.99 -11.47
CA GLY A 74 -13.35 0.86 -12.40
C GLY A 74 -14.02 -0.41 -11.83
N SER A 75 -13.82 -1.53 -12.50
CA SER A 75 -14.37 -2.83 -12.06
C SER A 75 -13.52 -3.50 -10.99
N GLU A 76 -12.22 -3.17 -10.91
CA GLU A 76 -11.28 -3.71 -9.93
C GLU A 76 -10.58 -2.57 -9.18
N ASN A 77 -10.40 -2.75 -7.86
CA ASN A 77 -9.72 -1.78 -7.01
C ASN A 77 -8.94 -2.49 -5.91
N TYR A 78 -7.62 -2.40 -5.97
CA TYR A 78 -6.67 -2.90 -4.96
C TYR A 78 -5.99 -1.76 -4.21
N SER A 79 -6.05 -0.55 -4.73
CA SER A 79 -5.49 0.65 -4.09
C SER A 79 -6.32 1.07 -2.88
N SER A 80 -5.66 1.57 -1.84
CA SER A 80 -6.32 2.28 -0.76
C SER A 80 -6.30 3.79 -1.02
N PRO A 81 -7.37 4.51 -0.67
CA PRO A 81 -7.40 5.95 -0.86
C PRO A 81 -6.36 6.65 0.02
N THR A 82 -5.73 7.69 -0.51
CA THR A 82 -4.94 8.65 0.25
C THR A 82 -5.61 10.02 0.18
N VAL A 83 -5.44 10.81 1.23
CA VAL A 83 -6.14 12.10 1.39
C VAL A 83 -5.12 13.18 1.71
N ALA A 84 -5.08 14.22 0.90
CA ALA A 84 -4.23 15.38 1.13
C ALA A 84 -4.82 16.65 0.52
N ASP A 85 -4.73 17.75 1.22
CA ASP A 85 -5.15 19.08 0.74
C ASP A 85 -6.54 19.13 0.12
N GLY A 86 -7.51 18.42 0.73
CA GLY A 86 -8.88 18.38 0.28
C GLY A 86 -9.11 17.56 -0.99
N ARG A 87 -8.19 16.65 -1.34
CA ARG A 87 -8.33 15.66 -2.41
C ARG A 87 -8.22 14.25 -1.89
N VAL A 88 -8.92 13.33 -2.55
CA VAL A 88 -8.79 11.89 -2.38
C VAL A 88 -8.19 11.30 -3.65
N TYR A 89 -7.07 10.60 -3.51
CA TYR A 89 -6.40 9.92 -4.62
C TYR A 89 -6.66 8.41 -4.51
N ILE A 90 -7.13 7.80 -5.61
CA ILE A 90 -7.47 6.39 -5.64
C ILE A 90 -7.12 5.77 -6.99
N GLY A 91 -6.36 4.69 -6.97
CA GLY A 91 -6.02 3.87 -8.13
C GLY A 91 -7.12 2.84 -8.41
N THR A 92 -7.35 2.52 -9.68
CA THR A 92 -8.29 1.49 -10.14
C THR A 92 -7.92 1.07 -11.56
N ASN A 93 -8.64 0.14 -12.17
CA ASN A 93 -8.53 -0.12 -13.60
C ASN A 93 -9.34 0.89 -14.42
N ASP A 94 -9.14 0.89 -15.73
CA ASP A 94 -9.74 1.83 -16.68
C ASP A 94 -11.13 1.42 -17.20
N ALA A 95 -11.82 0.48 -16.54
CA ALA A 95 -13.15 0.04 -16.94
C ALA A 95 -14.23 1.14 -16.87
N ASN A 96 -13.97 2.21 -16.09
CA ASN A 96 -14.82 3.39 -16.04
C ASN A 96 -13.96 4.66 -16.05
N LEU A 97 -13.75 5.22 -17.21
CA LEU A 97 -12.92 6.41 -17.41
C LEU A 97 -13.65 7.73 -17.08
N GLY A 98 -14.98 7.75 -17.18
CA GLY A 98 -15.80 8.93 -16.88
C GLY A 98 -15.57 10.12 -17.84
N ASP A 99 -14.93 9.90 -18.98
CA ASP A 99 -14.68 10.89 -20.01
C ASP A 99 -14.68 10.21 -21.38
N PRO A 100 -15.55 10.61 -22.32
CA PRO A 100 -15.73 9.93 -23.61
C PRO A 100 -14.53 10.04 -24.57
N LYS A 101 -13.58 10.95 -24.29
CA LYS A 101 -12.36 11.06 -25.13
C LYS A 101 -11.43 9.88 -24.94
N TYR A 102 -11.56 9.13 -23.83
CA TYR A 102 -10.75 7.96 -23.52
C TYR A 102 -11.50 6.66 -23.81
N HIS A 103 -10.74 5.65 -24.14
CA HIS A 103 -11.24 4.28 -24.31
C HIS A 103 -10.49 3.33 -23.38
N SER A 104 -11.23 2.41 -22.75
CA SER A 104 -10.63 1.38 -21.89
C SER A 104 -9.69 0.50 -22.73
N THR A 105 -8.56 0.19 -22.15
CA THR A 105 -7.53 -0.68 -22.72
C THR A 105 -7.22 -1.88 -21.82
N GLU A 106 -7.99 -2.07 -20.73
CA GLU A 106 -7.67 -2.93 -19.59
C GLU A 106 -6.41 -2.46 -18.85
N GLY A 107 -6.18 -1.16 -18.85
CA GLY A 107 -5.06 -0.50 -18.19
C GLY A 107 -5.42 0.06 -16.82
N GLY A 108 -4.68 1.08 -16.38
CA GLY A 108 -4.83 1.70 -15.07
C GLY A 108 -5.43 3.10 -15.13
N LEU A 109 -6.05 3.49 -14.02
CA LEU A 109 -6.62 4.81 -13.80
C LEU A 109 -6.30 5.28 -12.38
N LEU A 110 -5.74 6.50 -12.25
CA LEU A 110 -5.70 7.23 -10.99
C LEU A 110 -6.71 8.35 -11.05
N LEU A 111 -7.56 8.46 -10.03
CA LEU A 111 -8.48 9.57 -9.84
C LEU A 111 -8.02 10.45 -8.69
N ALA A 112 -8.01 11.76 -8.92
CA ALA A 112 -7.99 12.77 -7.86
C ALA A 112 -9.41 13.33 -7.72
N LEU A 113 -10.03 13.07 -6.59
CA LEU A 113 -11.39 13.47 -6.28
C LEU A 113 -11.40 14.65 -5.31
N ASP A 114 -12.31 15.57 -5.45
CA ASP A 114 -12.58 16.59 -4.43
C ASP A 114 -13.12 15.89 -3.16
N ALA A 115 -12.44 16.04 -2.04
CA ALA A 115 -12.77 15.30 -0.80
C ALA A 115 -14.14 15.67 -0.22
N ARG A 116 -14.68 16.83 -0.56
CA ARG A 116 -15.98 17.31 -0.07
C ARG A 116 -17.14 16.81 -0.93
N THR A 117 -16.94 16.66 -2.23
CA THR A 117 -18.02 16.37 -3.20
C THR A 117 -17.92 15.02 -3.89
N GLY A 118 -16.73 14.39 -3.87
CA GLY A 118 -16.46 13.16 -4.63
C GLY A 118 -16.31 13.36 -6.14
N ASN A 119 -16.39 14.60 -6.63
CA ASN A 119 -16.23 14.89 -8.04
C ASN A 119 -14.78 14.73 -8.50
N VAL A 120 -14.59 14.23 -9.71
CA VAL A 120 -13.27 14.12 -10.34
C VAL A 120 -12.68 15.51 -10.55
N ALA A 121 -11.55 15.78 -9.89
CA ALA A 121 -10.75 16.98 -10.12
C ALA A 121 -9.85 16.82 -11.35
N TRP A 122 -9.17 15.68 -11.43
CA TRP A 122 -8.40 15.27 -12.61
C TRP A 122 -8.17 13.75 -12.58
N ARG A 123 -7.70 13.20 -13.70
CA ARG A 123 -7.41 11.77 -13.87
C ARG A 123 -6.10 11.56 -14.61
N LEU A 124 -5.42 10.44 -14.28
CA LEU A 124 -4.32 9.88 -15.06
C LEU A 124 -4.80 8.58 -15.68
N VAL A 125 -4.79 8.49 -17.01
CA VAL A 125 -5.09 7.25 -17.75
C VAL A 125 -3.77 6.61 -18.15
N CYS A 126 -3.58 5.34 -17.76
CA CYS A 126 -2.42 4.52 -18.10
C CYS A 126 -2.87 3.36 -19.00
N PRO A 127 -2.83 3.52 -20.33
CA PRO A 127 -3.22 2.45 -21.25
C PRO A 127 -2.35 1.21 -21.05
N LYS A 128 -2.92 0.03 -21.27
CA LYS A 128 -2.20 -1.25 -21.25
C LYS A 128 -0.98 -1.21 -22.18
N LEU A 129 0.16 -1.72 -21.71
CA LEU A 129 1.38 -1.77 -22.53
C LEU A 129 1.28 -2.74 -23.69
N ASN A 130 0.47 -3.80 -23.58
CA ASN A 130 0.41 -4.92 -24.52
C ASN A 130 1.80 -5.52 -24.76
N VAL A 131 2.52 -5.80 -23.69
CA VAL A 131 3.84 -6.43 -23.77
C VAL A 131 3.68 -7.81 -24.39
N ALA A 132 4.31 -8.04 -25.53
CA ALA A 132 4.27 -9.31 -26.22
C ALA A 132 5.15 -10.35 -25.50
N HIS A 133 4.65 -10.87 -24.37
CA HIS A 133 5.31 -11.92 -23.61
C HIS A 133 4.40 -13.14 -23.53
N LYS A 134 4.84 -14.28 -24.02
CA LYS A 134 4.00 -15.48 -24.20
C LYS A 134 3.57 -16.19 -22.93
N SER A 135 4.17 -15.87 -21.78
CA SER A 135 3.92 -16.54 -20.50
C SER A 135 3.65 -15.53 -19.36
N SER A 136 3.50 -14.25 -19.70
CA SER A 136 3.32 -13.18 -18.72
C SER A 136 1.94 -13.19 -18.10
N GLN A 137 1.89 -13.11 -16.78
CA GLN A 137 0.67 -12.79 -16.02
C GLN A 137 0.51 -11.30 -15.79
N PHE A 138 1.58 -10.52 -16.04
CA PHE A 138 1.58 -9.07 -15.90
C PHE A 138 0.58 -8.45 -16.90
N GLU A 139 -0.28 -7.55 -16.40
CA GLU A 139 -1.38 -6.90 -17.13
C GLU A 139 -2.54 -7.83 -17.59
N GLU A 140 -2.49 -9.14 -17.34
CA GLU A 140 -3.57 -10.05 -17.79
C GLU A 140 -4.83 -9.95 -16.93
N MET A 141 -4.68 -9.65 -15.65
CA MET A 141 -5.79 -9.67 -14.68
C MET A 141 -6.59 -8.35 -14.64
N ASN A 142 -6.23 -7.35 -15.44
CA ASN A 142 -6.89 -6.04 -15.48
C ASN A 142 -7.04 -5.38 -14.09
N LEU A 143 -5.99 -5.46 -13.25
CA LEU A 143 -6.02 -4.97 -11.88
C LEU A 143 -5.89 -3.44 -11.78
N GLY A 144 -5.33 -2.81 -12.80
CA GLY A 144 -5.12 -1.37 -12.86
C GLY A 144 -3.98 -0.89 -11.93
N ILE A 145 -4.13 0.30 -11.36
CA ILE A 145 -3.18 0.89 -10.40
C ILE A 145 -3.49 0.36 -9.01
N CYS A 146 -2.65 -0.55 -8.52
CA CYS A 146 -2.85 -1.27 -7.25
C CYS A 146 -2.22 -0.56 -6.04
N GLY A 147 -1.09 0.14 -6.22
CA GLY A 147 -0.44 0.89 -5.16
C GLY A 147 -1.18 2.16 -4.79
N SER A 148 -1.11 2.56 -3.52
CA SER A 148 -1.62 3.86 -3.08
C SER A 148 -0.66 4.98 -3.45
N ALA A 149 -1.18 6.10 -3.92
CA ALA A 149 -0.38 7.29 -4.17
C ALA A 149 0.19 7.87 -2.87
N THR A 150 1.34 8.54 -2.95
CA THR A 150 1.93 9.31 -1.86
C THR A 150 2.00 10.78 -2.26
N VAL A 151 1.45 11.65 -1.42
CA VAL A 151 1.46 13.10 -1.63
C VAL A 151 2.53 13.74 -0.74
N ASP A 152 3.41 14.53 -1.34
CA ASP A 152 4.45 15.30 -0.65
C ASP A 152 4.49 16.73 -1.22
N GLY A 153 3.95 17.68 -0.46
CA GLY A 153 3.78 19.05 -0.91
C GLY A 153 2.88 19.16 -2.13
N ASP A 154 3.40 19.73 -3.21
CA ASP A 154 2.70 19.93 -4.47
C ASP A 154 2.85 18.77 -5.47
N ARG A 155 3.32 17.61 -5.01
CA ARG A 155 3.60 16.44 -5.86
C ARG A 155 2.89 15.18 -5.38
N VAL A 156 2.48 14.36 -6.36
CA VAL A 156 1.90 13.03 -6.16
C VAL A 156 2.82 11.99 -6.77
N TYR A 157 3.23 11.00 -5.99
CA TYR A 157 4.10 9.91 -6.41
C TYR A 157 3.33 8.60 -6.40
N LEU A 158 3.46 7.81 -7.45
CA LEU A 158 2.80 6.52 -7.57
C LEU A 158 3.62 5.54 -8.42
N VAL A 159 3.24 4.26 -8.34
CA VAL A 159 3.64 3.23 -9.30
C VAL A 159 2.43 2.91 -10.15
N THR A 160 2.57 3.03 -11.47
CA THR A 160 1.49 2.81 -12.42
C THR A 160 1.27 1.32 -12.72
N SER A 161 0.13 0.98 -13.34
CA SER A 161 -0.13 -0.37 -13.87
C SER A 161 0.90 -0.83 -14.90
N ARG A 162 1.67 0.09 -15.49
CA ARG A 162 2.71 -0.15 -16.47
C ARG A 162 4.10 -0.36 -15.86
N CYS A 163 4.20 -0.55 -14.53
CA CYS A 163 5.46 -0.66 -13.81
C CYS A 163 6.37 0.59 -13.99
N GLU A 164 5.78 1.76 -13.92
CA GLU A 164 6.47 3.05 -14.01
C GLU A 164 6.34 3.79 -12.67
N VAL A 165 7.43 4.39 -12.19
CA VAL A 165 7.36 5.37 -11.09
C VAL A 165 7.07 6.72 -11.70
N MET A 166 6.07 7.42 -11.18
CA MET A 166 5.61 8.67 -11.74
C MET A 166 5.46 9.74 -10.67
N CYS A 167 5.81 10.97 -11.04
CA CYS A 167 5.53 12.17 -10.26
C CYS A 167 4.54 13.03 -11.03
N LEU A 168 3.46 13.43 -10.37
CA LEU A 168 2.42 14.28 -10.92
C LEU A 168 2.33 15.59 -10.14
N ASP A 169 1.82 16.64 -10.79
CA ASP A 169 1.39 17.86 -10.10
C ASP A 169 0.04 17.65 -9.41
N VAL A 170 -0.10 18.09 -8.15
CA VAL A 170 -1.36 17.97 -7.40
C VAL A 170 -2.53 18.73 -8.06
N ALA A 171 -2.26 19.78 -8.84
CA ALA A 171 -3.27 20.53 -9.55
C ALA A 171 -3.71 19.85 -10.86
N GLY A 172 -2.95 18.86 -11.36
CA GLY A 172 -3.09 18.37 -12.72
C GLY A 172 -2.83 19.51 -13.73
N MET A 173 -3.41 19.43 -14.92
CA MET A 173 -3.22 20.42 -15.99
C MET A 173 -3.89 21.80 -15.74
N ARG A 174 -4.47 22.05 -14.55
CA ARG A 174 -5.15 23.33 -14.28
C ARG A 174 -4.23 24.53 -14.26
N ASN A 175 -2.98 24.33 -13.85
CA ASN A 175 -1.93 25.36 -13.84
C ASN A 175 -1.00 25.29 -15.06
N GLY A 176 -1.38 24.52 -16.09
CA GLY A 176 -0.61 24.23 -17.29
C GLY A 176 0.27 22.98 -17.11
N ASN A 177 1.01 22.61 -18.14
CA ASN A 177 1.99 21.53 -18.10
C ASN A 177 3.28 22.04 -17.44
N GLN A 178 3.64 21.51 -16.27
CA GLN A 178 4.70 22.03 -15.40
C GLN A 178 6.01 21.24 -15.48
N GLY A 179 6.00 20.06 -16.04
CA GLY A 179 7.14 19.16 -15.99
C GLY A 179 8.11 19.28 -17.16
N PRO A 180 9.27 18.59 -17.09
CA PRO A 180 10.04 18.29 -18.28
C PRO A 180 9.38 17.22 -19.17
N PHE A 181 8.37 16.50 -18.65
CA PHE A 181 7.54 15.59 -19.44
C PHE A 181 6.45 16.43 -20.15
N VAL A 182 6.29 16.22 -21.44
CA VAL A 182 5.37 17.04 -22.27
C VAL A 182 4.52 16.18 -23.23
N ASP A 183 4.59 14.87 -23.10
CA ASP A 183 3.98 13.92 -24.02
C ASP A 183 2.73 13.22 -23.44
N GLU A 184 2.01 13.84 -22.49
CA GLU A 184 0.82 13.26 -21.85
C GLU A 184 -0.25 12.88 -22.87
N ALA A 185 -0.40 13.67 -23.93
CA ALA A 185 -1.34 13.41 -25.01
C ALA A 185 -1.05 12.06 -25.71
N GLN A 186 0.23 11.76 -25.94
CA GLN A 186 0.67 10.50 -26.52
C GLN A 186 0.67 9.38 -25.48
N TYR A 187 1.08 9.66 -24.24
CA TYR A 187 1.10 8.70 -23.15
C TYR A 187 -0.29 8.10 -22.90
N THR A 188 -1.31 8.97 -22.77
CA THR A 188 -2.70 8.57 -22.50
C THR A 188 -3.40 7.92 -23.69
N ALA A 189 -2.94 8.16 -24.91
CA ALA A 189 -3.41 7.46 -26.09
C ALA A 189 -2.84 6.05 -26.20
N GLY A 190 -1.64 5.82 -25.68
CA GLY A 190 -0.90 4.58 -25.81
C GLY A 190 -0.10 4.49 -27.12
N PRO A 191 0.74 3.44 -27.25
CA PRO A 191 1.62 3.26 -28.40
C PRO A 191 0.84 3.12 -29.72
N GLY A 192 1.29 3.83 -30.75
CA GLY A 192 0.74 3.76 -32.10
C GLY A 192 -0.67 4.32 -32.27
N LYS A 193 -1.21 5.01 -31.27
CA LYS A 193 -2.50 5.73 -31.34
C LYS A 193 -2.27 7.23 -31.56
N SER A 194 -3.29 7.90 -32.09
CA SER A 194 -3.25 9.37 -32.22
C SER A 194 -3.30 10.02 -30.83
N PRO A 195 -2.49 11.07 -30.56
CA PRO A 195 -2.48 11.75 -29.29
C PRO A 195 -3.86 12.25 -28.87
N ILE A 196 -4.21 12.10 -27.59
CA ILE A 196 -5.48 12.58 -27.02
C ILE A 196 -5.22 13.93 -26.36
N PRO A 197 -5.90 15.02 -26.81
CA PRO A 197 -5.71 16.36 -26.24
C PRO A 197 -5.96 16.36 -24.72
N GLN A 198 -5.05 16.95 -23.97
CA GLN A 198 -5.12 17.09 -22.52
C GLN A 198 -5.77 18.42 -22.13
N GLY A 199 -6.39 18.46 -20.96
CA GLY A 199 -7.06 19.64 -20.43
C GLY A 199 -7.09 19.66 -18.90
N ALA A 200 -7.77 20.62 -18.32
CA ALA A 200 -7.77 20.88 -16.87
C ALA A 200 -8.24 19.70 -15.99
N SER A 201 -8.92 18.72 -16.57
CA SER A 201 -9.37 17.50 -15.89
C SER A 201 -8.41 16.31 -16.03
N ASP A 202 -7.23 16.54 -16.57
CA ASP A 202 -6.22 15.51 -16.78
C ASP A 202 -5.01 15.74 -15.87
N ALA A 203 -4.25 14.67 -15.62
CA ALA A 203 -3.03 14.73 -14.82
C ALA A 203 -1.91 15.44 -15.59
N ASP A 204 -1.08 16.17 -14.86
CA ASP A 204 0.17 16.75 -15.34
C ASP A 204 1.32 15.86 -14.83
N ILE A 205 2.07 15.26 -15.77
CA ILE A 205 3.19 14.37 -15.47
C ILE A 205 4.48 15.19 -15.39
N ILE A 206 5.02 15.34 -14.19
CA ILE A 206 6.30 16.03 -14.01
C ILE A 206 7.47 15.20 -14.55
N TRP A 207 7.50 13.92 -14.22
CA TRP A 207 8.47 12.95 -14.74
C TRP A 207 7.96 11.51 -14.61
N LEU A 208 8.55 10.63 -15.40
CA LEU A 208 8.26 9.21 -15.47
C LEU A 208 9.56 8.40 -15.47
N TYR A 209 9.60 7.31 -14.72
CA TYR A 209 10.69 6.36 -14.66
C TYR A 209 10.21 4.95 -15.00
N ASP A 210 10.54 4.48 -16.18
CA ASP A 210 10.19 3.14 -16.68
C ASP A 210 11.11 2.07 -16.07
N MET A 211 10.60 1.26 -15.15
CA MET A 211 11.36 0.22 -14.47
C MET A 211 11.59 -1.00 -15.37
N ILE A 212 10.65 -1.35 -16.24
CA ILE A 212 10.82 -2.46 -17.21
C ILE A 212 11.89 -2.11 -18.21
N GLY A 213 11.82 -0.95 -18.85
CA GLY A 213 12.77 -0.53 -19.84
C GLY A 213 14.21 -0.40 -19.31
N ARG A 214 14.34 0.13 -18.08
CA ARG A 214 15.66 0.45 -17.48
C ARG A 214 16.30 -0.71 -16.75
N HIS A 215 15.53 -1.54 -16.04
CA HIS A 215 16.06 -2.62 -15.20
C HIS A 215 15.65 -4.01 -15.68
N LYS A 216 14.76 -4.08 -16.67
CA LYS A 216 14.16 -5.34 -17.12
C LYS A 216 13.41 -6.07 -16.00
N VAL A 217 12.94 -5.33 -15.00
CA VAL A 217 12.09 -5.92 -13.95
C VAL A 217 10.86 -6.54 -14.58
N TRP A 218 10.31 -7.54 -13.93
CA TRP A 218 9.09 -8.21 -14.36
C TRP A 218 8.17 -8.36 -13.16
N PRO A 219 7.13 -7.54 -13.06
CA PRO A 219 6.17 -7.67 -11.97
C PRO A 219 5.38 -8.96 -12.12
N HIS A 220 5.22 -9.70 -11.03
CA HIS A 220 4.26 -10.81 -10.99
C HIS A 220 2.86 -10.23 -10.80
N ASP A 221 1.91 -10.59 -11.65
CA ASP A 221 0.53 -10.09 -11.74
C ASP A 221 0.44 -8.57 -11.93
N ALA A 222 0.91 -7.76 -11.00
CA ALA A 222 0.84 -6.31 -11.03
C ALA A 222 1.98 -5.63 -10.28
N SER A 223 2.28 -4.39 -10.69
CA SER A 223 3.06 -3.45 -9.89
C SER A 223 2.17 -2.85 -8.81
N ASN A 224 2.46 -3.08 -7.52
CA ASN A 224 1.59 -2.62 -6.45
C ASN A 224 2.30 -1.89 -5.30
N CYS A 225 3.43 -1.28 -5.54
CA CYS A 225 4.13 -0.53 -4.52
C CYS A 225 3.44 0.80 -4.20
N SER A 226 3.25 1.08 -2.91
CA SER A 226 2.94 2.41 -2.41
C SER A 226 4.27 3.11 -2.07
N PRO A 227 4.69 4.15 -2.83
CA PRO A 227 5.99 4.78 -2.67
C PRO A 227 6.21 5.36 -1.28
N LEU A 228 7.43 5.31 -0.77
CA LEU A 228 7.86 6.04 0.42
C LEU A 228 8.66 7.26 -0.02
N VAL A 229 8.19 8.46 0.31
CA VAL A 229 8.95 9.70 0.10
C VAL A 229 9.64 10.09 1.40
N TYR A 230 10.97 10.18 1.38
CA TYR A 230 11.75 10.63 2.53
C TYR A 230 12.95 11.46 2.10
N GLY A 231 13.08 12.64 2.66
CA GLY A 231 14.09 13.61 2.25
C GLY A 231 13.91 14.02 0.78
N ASP A 232 14.99 13.93 0.00
CA ASP A 232 14.99 14.24 -1.44
C ASP A 232 14.65 13.05 -2.34
N TYR A 233 14.18 11.91 -1.78
CA TYR A 233 14.10 10.66 -2.49
C TYR A 233 12.75 9.95 -2.36
N VAL A 234 12.44 9.17 -3.41
CA VAL A 234 11.31 8.23 -3.47
C VAL A 234 11.86 6.80 -3.47
N TYR A 235 11.48 6.01 -2.48
CA TYR A 235 11.84 4.59 -2.35
C TYR A 235 10.70 3.73 -2.89
N VAL A 236 11.03 2.79 -3.77
CA VAL A 236 10.02 2.02 -4.51
C VAL A 236 10.42 0.55 -4.60
N CYS A 237 9.51 -0.34 -4.20
CA CYS A 237 9.58 -1.75 -4.58
C CYS A 237 9.29 -1.89 -6.07
N THR A 238 10.16 -2.59 -6.81
CA THR A 238 10.00 -2.75 -8.26
C THR A 238 8.94 -3.76 -8.64
N GLY A 239 8.49 -4.62 -7.70
CA GLY A 239 7.57 -5.71 -7.97
C GLY A 239 8.22 -6.89 -8.70
N ASN A 240 9.55 -6.85 -8.95
CA ASN A 240 10.26 -7.86 -9.73
C ASN A 240 10.04 -9.27 -9.16
N GLY A 241 9.45 -10.17 -9.93
CA GLY A 241 9.05 -11.49 -9.50
C GLY A 241 9.19 -12.53 -10.60
N VAL A 242 8.49 -13.64 -10.43
CA VAL A 242 8.51 -14.75 -11.40
C VAL A 242 7.46 -14.54 -12.48
N ASP A 243 7.68 -15.15 -13.64
CA ASP A 243 6.73 -15.25 -14.74
C ASP A 243 6.43 -16.74 -14.97
N GLY A 244 5.28 -17.18 -14.51
CA GLY A 244 4.94 -18.59 -14.49
C GLY A 244 5.97 -19.43 -13.72
N GLU A 245 6.78 -20.21 -14.44
CA GLU A 245 7.82 -21.07 -13.86
C GLU A 245 9.25 -20.49 -13.98
N GLN A 246 9.39 -19.26 -14.48
CA GLN A 246 10.69 -18.63 -14.73
C GLN A 246 10.86 -17.36 -13.94
N HIS A 247 12.09 -16.98 -13.68
CA HIS A 247 12.42 -15.66 -13.17
C HIS A 247 13.12 -14.86 -14.27
N PRO A 248 12.43 -13.94 -14.96
CA PRO A 248 12.96 -13.26 -16.15
C PRO A 248 14.18 -12.38 -15.83
N SER A 249 14.24 -11.80 -14.64
CA SER A 249 15.26 -10.84 -14.24
C SER A 249 15.75 -11.03 -12.81
N PRO A 250 16.39 -12.16 -12.47
CA PRO A 250 16.74 -12.49 -11.08
C PRO A 250 17.81 -11.55 -10.48
N LEU A 251 18.53 -10.79 -11.32
CA LEU A 251 19.55 -9.83 -10.87
C LEU A 251 19.04 -8.37 -10.82
N ALA A 252 17.81 -8.11 -11.29
CA ALA A 252 17.25 -6.77 -11.21
C ALA A 252 17.00 -6.37 -9.75
N PRO A 253 17.21 -5.08 -9.39
CA PRO A 253 16.97 -4.62 -8.02
C PRO A 253 15.50 -4.76 -7.64
N SER A 254 15.26 -5.09 -6.38
CA SER A 254 13.91 -5.19 -5.80
C SER A 254 13.46 -3.90 -5.13
N LEU A 255 14.43 -3.09 -4.66
CA LEU A 255 14.20 -1.76 -4.08
C LEU A 255 15.08 -0.74 -4.84
N ILE A 256 14.46 0.29 -5.37
CA ILE A 256 15.14 1.41 -6.02
C ILE A 256 14.82 2.73 -5.33
N VAL A 257 15.71 3.69 -5.52
CA VAL A 257 15.59 5.05 -4.98
C VAL A 257 15.69 6.05 -6.11
N ILE A 258 14.69 6.90 -6.23
CA ILE A 258 14.58 7.91 -7.28
C ILE A 258 14.72 9.29 -6.65
N ASP A 259 15.52 10.20 -7.25
CA ASP A 259 15.55 11.62 -6.90
C ASP A 259 14.16 12.21 -7.19
N LYS A 260 13.47 12.70 -6.14
CA LYS A 260 12.07 13.11 -6.24
C LYS A 260 11.82 14.30 -7.15
N ARG A 261 12.85 15.13 -7.43
CA ARG A 261 12.73 16.31 -8.31
C ARG A 261 12.97 15.97 -9.77
N THR A 262 13.87 15.03 -10.04
CA THR A 262 14.37 14.80 -11.41
C THR A 262 13.91 13.48 -12.03
N GLY A 263 13.35 12.57 -11.24
CA GLY A 263 12.98 11.24 -11.71
C GLY A 263 14.17 10.35 -12.06
N ARG A 264 15.40 10.72 -11.64
CA ARG A 264 16.61 9.94 -11.91
C ARG A 264 16.86 8.91 -10.82
N LEU A 265 17.34 7.73 -11.23
CA LEU A 265 17.81 6.71 -10.29
C LEU A 265 18.97 7.27 -9.46
N ALA A 266 18.85 7.18 -8.13
CA ALA A 266 19.86 7.61 -7.18
C ALA A 266 20.53 6.45 -6.47
N ALA A 267 19.78 5.39 -6.13
CA ALA A 267 20.32 4.19 -5.48
C ALA A 267 19.46 2.96 -5.78
N TYR A 268 19.96 1.80 -5.42
CA TYR A 268 19.29 0.51 -5.57
C TYR A 268 19.78 -0.47 -4.50
N ASP A 269 19.00 -1.52 -4.20
CA ASP A 269 19.51 -2.65 -3.41
C ASP A 269 20.47 -3.51 -4.24
N ASP A 270 21.54 -4.00 -3.61
CA ASP A 270 22.49 -4.98 -4.19
C ASP A 270 22.43 -6.32 -3.44
N GLU A 271 21.31 -6.60 -2.80
CA GLU A 271 21.11 -7.80 -1.99
C GLU A 271 20.74 -9.03 -2.84
N ARG A 272 20.59 -8.86 -4.15
CA ARG A 272 20.21 -9.92 -5.10
C ARG A 272 18.94 -10.67 -4.66
N ILE A 273 17.98 -9.92 -4.13
CA ILE A 273 16.73 -10.44 -3.60
C ILE A 273 16.00 -11.27 -4.65
N GLY A 274 15.96 -10.79 -5.90
CA GLY A 274 15.27 -11.47 -7.00
C GLY A 274 15.69 -12.92 -7.19
N GLN A 275 16.95 -13.29 -6.90
CA GLN A 275 17.42 -14.68 -7.00
C GLN A 275 16.75 -15.62 -5.98
N ARG A 276 16.14 -15.09 -4.92
CA ARG A 276 15.50 -15.85 -3.84
C ARG A 276 13.99 -15.69 -3.81
N VAL A 277 13.44 -14.82 -4.67
CA VAL A 277 11.99 -14.63 -4.77
C VAL A 277 11.35 -15.85 -5.40
N PHE A 278 10.39 -16.37 -4.70
CA PHE A 278 9.68 -17.57 -5.13
C PHE A 278 8.44 -17.26 -5.96
N HIS A 279 7.85 -16.08 -5.76
CA HIS A 279 6.60 -15.69 -6.40
C HIS A 279 6.63 -14.17 -6.75
N GLY A 280 6.06 -13.31 -5.96
CA GLY A 280 5.99 -11.89 -6.19
C GLY A 280 6.62 -11.04 -5.09
N GLN A 281 6.67 -9.74 -5.33
CA GLN A 281 7.12 -8.76 -4.35
C GLN A 281 6.13 -7.60 -4.30
N TRP A 282 5.29 -7.59 -3.28
CA TRP A 282 4.17 -6.65 -3.17
C TRP A 282 4.21 -5.80 -1.90
N SER A 283 5.17 -6.03 -1.00
CA SER A 283 5.37 -5.19 0.18
C SER A 283 5.90 -3.80 -0.21
N SER A 284 5.42 -2.79 0.46
CA SER A 284 5.89 -1.42 0.26
C SER A 284 6.98 -1.06 1.27
N PRO A 285 7.93 -0.16 0.94
CA PRO A 285 8.91 0.31 1.90
C PRO A 285 8.26 1.19 2.97
N SER A 286 8.84 1.15 4.18
CA SER A 286 8.51 2.04 5.30
C SER A 286 9.76 2.67 5.91
N LEU A 287 9.59 3.65 6.79
CA LEU A 287 10.69 4.26 7.52
C LEU A 287 10.46 4.07 9.01
N GLY A 288 11.49 3.65 9.72
CA GLY A 288 11.47 3.56 11.17
C GLY A 288 12.50 4.48 11.83
N MET A 289 12.14 5.11 12.95
CA MET A 289 13.09 5.82 13.81
C MET A 289 13.56 4.86 14.91
N VAL A 290 14.83 4.45 14.83
CA VAL A 290 15.44 3.47 15.72
C VAL A 290 16.63 4.07 16.45
N GLY A 291 16.52 4.29 17.75
CA GLY A 291 17.58 4.94 18.52
C GLY A 291 17.96 6.33 18.01
N GLY A 292 16.99 7.09 17.50
CA GLY A 292 17.19 8.42 16.91
C GLY A 292 17.73 8.41 15.47
N ARG A 293 17.93 7.24 14.85
CA ARG A 293 18.39 7.11 13.46
C ARG A 293 17.25 6.61 12.55
N PRO A 294 17.04 7.22 11.38
CA PRO A 294 16.09 6.72 10.40
C PRO A 294 16.64 5.47 9.71
N LEU A 295 15.77 4.49 9.47
CA LEU A 295 16.03 3.29 8.71
C LEU A 295 14.94 3.09 7.66
N ILE A 296 15.32 2.80 6.43
CA ILE A 296 14.38 2.34 5.40
C ILE A 296 14.20 0.84 5.59
N LEU A 297 12.96 0.43 5.83
CA LEU A 297 12.58 -0.96 6.02
C LEU A 297 11.96 -1.48 4.74
N PHE A 298 12.38 -2.65 4.31
CA PHE A 298 11.83 -3.33 3.15
C PHE A 298 11.69 -4.82 3.45
N ALA A 299 10.46 -5.31 3.41
CA ALA A 299 10.16 -6.72 3.61
C ALA A 299 9.87 -7.34 2.23
N ALA A 300 10.65 -8.33 1.83
CA ALA A 300 10.73 -8.75 0.45
C ALA A 300 10.07 -10.12 0.18
N GLY A 301 9.91 -10.43 -1.10
CA GLY A 301 9.32 -11.67 -1.59
C GLY A 301 10.16 -12.92 -1.31
N ASP A 302 11.40 -12.78 -0.83
CA ASP A 302 12.26 -13.87 -0.34
C ASP A 302 12.03 -14.19 1.15
N GLY A 303 11.05 -13.53 1.79
CA GLY A 303 10.73 -13.73 3.20
C GLY A 303 11.71 -13.09 4.17
N VAL A 304 12.56 -12.19 3.70
CA VAL A 304 13.55 -11.46 4.51
C VAL A 304 13.09 -10.01 4.69
N CYS A 305 13.17 -9.51 5.91
CA CYS A 305 13.04 -8.09 6.21
C CYS A 305 14.42 -7.45 6.25
N TYR A 306 14.61 -6.40 5.47
CA TYR A 306 15.84 -5.63 5.34
C TYR A 306 15.70 -4.25 5.94
N ALA A 307 16.80 -3.72 6.49
CA ALA A 307 16.90 -2.32 6.85
C ALA A 307 18.13 -1.69 6.17
N PHE A 308 17.90 -0.54 5.59
CA PHE A 308 18.94 0.25 4.93
C PHE A 308 19.08 1.63 5.56
N GLU A 309 20.28 2.22 5.48
CA GLU A 309 20.43 3.64 5.76
C GLU A 309 19.70 4.44 4.67
N PRO A 310 18.92 5.48 5.00
CA PRO A 310 18.41 6.39 3.99
C PRO A 310 19.55 7.03 3.19
N LEU A 311 19.32 7.24 1.90
CA LEU A 311 20.30 7.92 1.07
C LEU A 311 20.47 9.38 1.54
N ALA A 312 21.66 9.73 2.02
CA ALA A 312 21.95 11.04 2.62
C ALA A 312 22.56 12.04 1.64
N THR A 313 23.32 11.56 0.66
CA THR A 313 24.10 12.41 -0.26
C THR A 313 23.73 12.13 -1.70
N ARG A 314 23.67 13.21 -2.49
CA ARG A 314 23.54 13.08 -3.93
C ARG A 314 24.84 12.55 -4.53
N SER A 315 24.67 11.64 -5.48
CA SER A 315 25.76 11.13 -6.32
C SER A 315 25.39 11.33 -7.78
N ASP A 316 26.39 11.59 -8.62
CA ASP A 316 26.20 11.70 -10.08
C ASP A 316 25.86 10.35 -10.73
N ARG A 317 26.10 9.26 -10.00
CA ARG A 317 25.80 7.88 -10.44
C ARG A 317 25.01 7.16 -9.36
N PRO A 318 24.11 6.24 -9.75
CA PRO A 318 23.41 5.39 -8.79
C PRO A 318 24.37 4.58 -7.94
N VAL A 319 24.07 4.48 -6.65
CA VAL A 319 24.90 3.74 -5.67
C VAL A 319 24.10 2.62 -5.02
N PRO A 320 24.74 1.53 -4.57
CA PRO A 320 24.06 0.53 -3.76
C PRO A 320 23.65 1.14 -2.41
N LEU A 321 22.45 0.78 -1.93
CA LEU A 321 21.98 1.13 -0.60
C LEU A 321 22.85 0.42 0.45
N LYS A 322 23.16 1.11 1.54
CA LYS A 322 23.90 0.54 2.65
C LYS A 322 22.96 -0.22 3.58
N LYS A 323 23.04 -1.55 3.56
CA LYS A 323 22.31 -2.40 4.49
C LYS A 323 22.82 -2.25 5.91
N VAL A 324 21.91 -2.09 6.88
CA VAL A 324 22.19 -2.05 8.31
C VAL A 324 22.02 -3.44 8.91
N TRP A 325 20.88 -4.07 8.61
CA TRP A 325 20.59 -5.44 9.05
C TRP A 325 19.65 -6.15 8.08
N GLN A 326 19.59 -7.47 8.24
CA GLN A 326 18.58 -8.34 7.66
C GLN A 326 18.04 -9.30 8.71
N PHE A 327 16.77 -9.69 8.55
CA PHE A 327 16.09 -10.65 9.41
C PHE A 327 15.31 -11.65 8.55
N GLN A 328 15.69 -12.95 8.61
CA GLN A 328 14.96 -14.02 7.93
C GLN A 328 13.67 -14.32 8.72
N CYS A 329 12.51 -13.95 8.12
CA CYS A 329 11.21 -14.15 8.74
C CYS A 329 10.68 -15.60 8.62
N ASN A 330 11.24 -16.40 7.71
CA ASN A 330 10.93 -17.82 7.64
C ASN A 330 11.81 -18.57 8.63
N PRO A 331 11.25 -19.25 9.65
CA PRO A 331 12.04 -20.03 10.58
C PRO A 331 12.65 -21.27 9.88
N PRO A 332 13.75 -21.82 10.40
CA PRO A 332 14.48 -22.93 9.76
C PRO A 332 13.59 -24.12 9.39
N GLU A 333 12.61 -24.46 10.22
CA GLU A 333 11.66 -25.54 9.96
C GLU A 333 10.78 -25.33 8.72
N ARG A 334 10.67 -24.09 8.23
CA ARG A 334 9.94 -23.73 7.00
C ARG A 334 10.84 -23.59 5.78
N THR A 335 12.15 -23.59 5.98
CA THR A 335 13.15 -23.49 4.92
C THR A 335 13.85 -24.81 4.62
N LEU A 336 13.56 -25.84 5.40
CA LEU A 336 14.12 -27.17 5.26
C LEU A 336 13.05 -28.21 4.95
N ARG A 337 13.38 -29.21 4.13
CA ARG A 337 12.62 -30.42 3.90
C ARG A 337 13.54 -31.63 4.12
N ASP A 338 13.17 -32.54 4.99
CA ASP A 338 13.98 -33.72 5.36
C ASP A 338 15.42 -33.33 5.78
N GLY A 339 15.55 -32.22 6.53
CA GLY A 339 16.80 -31.69 7.02
C GLY A 339 17.67 -30.99 5.96
N LYS A 340 17.21 -30.87 4.73
CA LYS A 340 17.90 -30.19 3.62
C LYS A 340 17.20 -28.88 3.26
N PRO A 341 17.94 -27.83 2.86
CA PRO A 341 17.35 -26.61 2.32
C PRO A 341 16.40 -26.91 1.17
N ILE A 342 15.24 -26.28 1.18
CA ILE A 342 14.29 -26.37 0.08
C ILE A 342 14.91 -25.58 -1.09
N ASN A 343 15.11 -26.26 -2.22
CA ASN A 343 15.53 -25.62 -3.44
C ASN A 343 14.31 -25.23 -4.27
N TYR A 344 14.12 -23.90 -4.44
CA TYR A 344 12.98 -23.35 -5.20
C TYR A 344 13.24 -23.28 -6.68
N TRP A 345 14.50 -23.33 -7.07
CA TRP A 345 14.94 -23.16 -8.46
C TRP A 345 15.80 -24.34 -8.89
N ASP A 346 15.59 -24.81 -10.09
CA ASP A 346 16.44 -25.75 -10.81
C ASP A 346 16.92 -25.03 -12.07
N GLY A 347 18.12 -24.45 -11.99
CA GLY A 347 18.59 -23.49 -12.99
C GLY A 347 17.66 -22.27 -13.03
N ASP A 348 17.13 -21.95 -14.19
CA ASP A 348 16.20 -20.83 -14.41
C ASP A 348 14.73 -21.21 -14.22
N LYS A 349 14.43 -22.47 -13.89
CA LYS A 349 13.06 -22.93 -13.71
C LYS A 349 12.68 -23.06 -12.25
N ARG A 350 11.47 -22.63 -11.93
CA ARG A 350 10.89 -22.85 -10.60
C ARG A 350 10.71 -24.33 -10.34
N ASN A 351 11.24 -24.81 -9.22
CA ASN A 351 11.08 -26.18 -8.82
C ASN A 351 9.67 -26.44 -8.29
N LYS A 352 8.85 -27.14 -9.08
CA LYS A 352 7.47 -27.50 -8.71
C LYS A 352 7.37 -28.32 -7.42
N ARG A 353 8.43 -29.01 -7.02
CA ARG A 353 8.46 -29.75 -5.74
C ARG A 353 8.55 -28.86 -4.52
N GLY A 354 8.99 -27.62 -4.68
CA GLY A 354 8.87 -26.58 -3.67
C GLY A 354 7.47 -25.99 -3.61
N ASN A 355 6.71 -26.11 -4.68
CA ASN A 355 5.32 -25.68 -4.80
C ASN A 355 4.40 -26.85 -4.43
N ASN A 356 3.40 -26.59 -3.63
CA ASN A 356 2.51 -27.64 -3.15
C ASN A 356 1.34 -27.91 -4.06
N ASP A 357 1.53 -28.78 -5.00
CA ASP A 357 0.41 -29.33 -5.77
C ASP A 357 -0.51 -30.24 -4.92
N ASP A 358 -0.06 -30.67 -3.72
CA ASP A 358 -0.82 -31.55 -2.81
C ASP A 358 -1.48 -30.81 -1.62
N GLY A 359 -1.42 -29.49 -1.60
CA GLY A 359 -2.01 -28.66 -0.53
C GLY A 359 -1.33 -28.75 0.82
N LYS A 360 -0.12 -29.35 0.91
CA LYS A 360 0.66 -29.52 2.16
C LYS A 360 1.90 -28.63 2.25
N TYR A 361 1.94 -27.55 1.52
CA TYR A 361 3.10 -26.66 1.51
C TYR A 361 3.30 -25.95 2.84
N ILE A 362 4.44 -26.14 3.45
CA ILE A 362 4.80 -25.63 4.76
C ILE A 362 5.96 -24.63 4.72
N GLY A 363 6.40 -24.22 3.58
CA GLY A 363 7.50 -23.28 3.55
C GLY A 363 7.70 -22.58 2.28
N PRO A 364 8.73 -21.72 2.06
CA PRO A 364 8.77 -20.47 2.79
C PRO A 364 7.65 -19.54 2.37
N ASN A 365 7.41 -18.55 3.20
CA ASN A 365 6.43 -17.52 2.90
C ASN A 365 7.14 -16.29 2.35
N GLU A 366 6.54 -15.60 1.42
CA GLU A 366 6.86 -14.22 1.06
C GLU A 366 6.29 -13.24 2.10
N ILE A 367 6.78 -12.01 2.08
CA ILE A 367 6.21 -10.94 2.89
C ILE A 367 5.46 -9.99 1.96
N ILE A 368 4.13 -9.96 2.12
CA ILE A 368 3.24 -9.06 1.36
C ILE A 368 2.90 -7.84 2.20
N ALA A 369 2.69 -8.03 3.50
CA ALA A 369 2.45 -6.95 4.45
C ALA A 369 3.61 -5.95 4.49
N THR A 370 3.28 -4.67 4.66
CA THR A 370 4.30 -3.63 4.86
C THR A 370 4.86 -3.71 6.28
N PRO A 371 6.20 -3.68 6.49
CA PRO A 371 6.79 -3.65 7.82
C PRO A 371 6.44 -2.37 8.54
N VAL A 372 6.08 -2.47 9.82
CA VAL A 372 5.72 -1.32 10.66
C VAL A 372 6.78 -1.12 11.73
N CYS A 373 7.27 0.12 11.87
CA CYS A 373 8.12 0.51 12.99
C CYS A 373 7.29 1.20 14.07
N HIS A 374 7.40 0.73 15.30
CA HIS A 374 6.76 1.35 16.45
C HIS A 374 7.65 1.19 17.69
N ASP A 375 7.96 2.30 18.36
CA ASP A 375 8.83 2.35 19.55
C ASP A 375 10.19 1.66 19.35
N GLY A 376 10.80 1.86 18.17
CA GLY A 376 12.11 1.29 17.84
C GLY A 376 12.12 -0.22 17.63
N ARG A 377 10.96 -0.84 17.50
CA ARG A 377 10.75 -2.25 17.12
C ARG A 377 10.14 -2.33 15.75
N VAL A 378 10.42 -3.40 15.03
CA VAL A 378 9.83 -3.66 13.72
C VAL A 378 8.91 -4.87 13.79
N TYR A 379 7.72 -4.70 13.25
CA TYR A 379 6.67 -5.72 13.21
C TYR A 379 6.42 -6.15 11.78
N VAL A 380 6.49 -7.46 11.54
CA VAL A 380 6.35 -8.05 10.20
C VAL A 380 5.41 -9.23 10.26
N ALA A 381 4.25 -9.11 9.60
CA ALA A 381 3.38 -10.24 9.32
C ALA A 381 3.82 -10.93 8.03
N LEU A 382 3.78 -12.24 8.02
CA LEU A 382 4.24 -13.03 6.88
C LEU A 382 3.23 -14.11 6.55
N GLY A 383 3.15 -14.47 5.27
CA GLY A 383 2.25 -15.50 4.80
C GLY A 383 2.43 -15.73 3.31
N GLN A 384 1.99 -16.86 2.83
CA GLN A 384 2.00 -17.16 1.41
C GLN A 384 0.92 -16.39 0.67
N ASP A 385 1.16 -16.13 -0.61
CA ASP A 385 0.15 -15.67 -1.51
C ASP A 385 -1.13 -16.50 -1.38
N PRO A 386 -2.31 -15.87 -1.43
CA PRO A 386 -3.58 -16.54 -1.26
C PRO A 386 -3.87 -17.69 -2.24
N VAL A 387 -3.30 -17.64 -3.43
CA VAL A 387 -3.47 -18.66 -4.47
C VAL A 387 -2.52 -19.83 -4.28
N HIS A 388 -1.39 -19.62 -3.59
CA HIS A 388 -0.33 -20.61 -3.39
C HIS A 388 -0.29 -21.11 -1.95
N GLY A 389 -0.49 -22.42 -1.80
CA GLY A 389 -0.29 -23.13 -0.54
C GLY A 389 -1.30 -22.84 0.58
N ARG A 390 -1.12 -23.53 1.70
CA ARG A 390 -1.92 -23.42 2.93
C ARG A 390 -1.04 -23.26 4.18
N GLY A 391 0.17 -22.74 3.99
CA GLY A 391 1.12 -22.55 5.08
C GLY A 391 0.62 -21.56 6.13
N ARG A 392 0.92 -21.80 7.40
CA ARG A 392 0.65 -20.85 8.46
C ARG A 392 1.50 -19.59 8.28
N GLY A 393 0.92 -18.44 8.58
CA GLY A 393 1.64 -17.20 8.74
C GLY A 393 2.47 -17.17 10.02
N LEU A 394 3.08 -16.05 10.25
CA LEU A 394 3.79 -15.66 11.48
C LEU A 394 3.71 -14.16 11.64
N LEU A 395 3.78 -13.71 12.88
CA LEU A 395 4.05 -12.29 13.15
C LEU A 395 5.30 -12.19 14.02
N TRP A 396 6.24 -11.37 13.58
CA TRP A 396 7.48 -11.10 14.28
C TRP A 396 7.49 -9.73 14.92
N CYS A 397 8.10 -9.62 16.09
CA CYS A 397 8.59 -8.39 16.69
C CYS A 397 10.12 -8.45 16.75
N ILE A 398 10.78 -7.51 16.09
CA ILE A 398 12.21 -7.52 15.84
C ILE A 398 12.86 -6.32 16.56
N ASP A 399 13.98 -6.56 17.25
CA ASP A 399 14.84 -5.49 17.78
C ASP A 399 15.63 -4.85 16.63
N ALA A 400 15.15 -3.72 16.17
CA ALA A 400 15.76 -3.01 15.05
C ALA A 400 17.06 -2.24 15.40
N LYS A 401 17.51 -2.24 16.65
CA LYS A 401 18.72 -1.54 17.10
C LYS A 401 20.01 -2.28 16.73
N LEU A 402 19.90 -3.54 16.40
CA LEU A 402 21.03 -4.41 16.04
C LEU A 402 21.55 -4.12 14.63
N SER A 403 22.62 -4.80 14.23
CA SER A 403 23.22 -4.71 12.89
C SER A 403 23.71 -6.07 12.40
N GLY A 404 23.85 -6.21 11.08
CA GLY A 404 24.26 -7.45 10.43
C GLY A 404 23.11 -8.43 10.24
N ASP A 405 23.38 -9.72 10.26
CA ASP A 405 22.32 -10.74 10.25
C ASP A 405 21.78 -10.94 11.66
N ILE A 406 20.58 -10.39 11.88
CA ILE A 406 19.94 -10.41 13.19
C ILE A 406 18.84 -11.49 13.30
N SER A 407 18.79 -12.44 12.38
CA SER A 407 17.73 -13.45 12.31
C SER A 407 17.57 -14.26 13.60
N ARG A 408 18.63 -14.40 14.40
CA ARG A 408 18.59 -15.08 15.71
C ARG A 408 18.56 -14.10 16.88
N SER A 409 19.44 -13.08 16.85
CA SER A 409 19.61 -12.15 17.97
C SER A 409 18.52 -11.09 18.03
N GLY A 410 17.88 -10.78 16.91
CA GLY A 410 16.85 -9.72 16.81
C GLY A 410 15.45 -10.14 17.22
N VAL A 411 15.21 -11.38 17.60
CA VAL A 411 13.89 -11.85 18.01
C VAL A 411 13.53 -11.32 19.39
N LEU A 412 12.54 -10.44 19.49
CA LEU A 412 11.94 -10.05 20.76
C LEU A 412 10.81 -11.01 21.14
N TRP A 413 9.91 -11.28 20.21
CA TRP A 413 8.89 -12.30 20.32
C TRP A 413 8.35 -12.67 18.92
N ARG A 414 7.69 -13.83 18.82
CA ARG A 414 6.93 -14.26 17.64
C ARG A 414 5.55 -14.78 18.05
N TYR A 415 4.58 -14.60 17.14
CA TYR A 415 3.23 -15.12 17.31
C TYR A 415 2.93 -16.13 16.20
N GLU A 416 2.64 -17.37 16.58
CA GLU A 416 2.51 -18.52 15.68
C GLU A 416 1.07 -18.92 15.36
N ASP A 417 0.09 -18.39 16.11
CA ASP A 417 -1.33 -18.68 15.86
C ASP A 417 -1.93 -17.84 14.74
N LEU A 418 -1.11 -17.10 13.98
CA LEU A 418 -1.51 -16.37 12.80
C LEU A 418 -1.49 -17.32 11.59
N ASP A 419 -2.61 -17.38 10.84
CA ASP A 419 -2.62 -17.98 9.51
C ASP A 419 -2.00 -17.02 8.50
N ARG A 420 -1.98 -17.36 7.22
CA ARG A 420 -1.45 -16.50 6.16
C ARG A 420 -1.98 -15.08 6.30
N SER A 421 -1.11 -14.10 6.28
CA SER A 421 -1.50 -12.71 6.46
C SER A 421 -0.86 -11.80 5.41
N LEU A 422 -1.70 -10.95 4.83
CA LEU A 422 -1.31 -9.84 3.98
C LEU A 422 -1.46 -8.51 4.74
N SER A 423 -1.94 -8.59 5.98
CA SER A 423 -2.35 -7.43 6.78
C SER A 423 -1.14 -6.70 7.37
N THR A 424 -1.00 -5.44 7.04
CA THR A 424 -0.16 -4.50 7.78
C THR A 424 -0.78 -4.24 9.14
N VAL A 425 0.02 -4.27 10.21
CA VAL A 425 -0.46 -4.17 11.58
C VAL A 425 -0.94 -2.77 11.96
N SER A 426 -1.83 -2.67 12.94
CA SER A 426 -2.21 -1.43 13.62
C SER A 426 -1.78 -1.50 15.07
N ILE A 427 -1.03 -0.52 15.56
CA ILE A 427 -0.46 -0.54 16.92
C ILE A 427 -0.81 0.76 17.64
N ALA A 428 -1.56 0.67 18.73
CA ALA A 428 -1.82 1.77 19.64
C ALA A 428 -2.21 1.26 21.04
N ASP A 429 -2.04 2.09 22.05
CA ASP A 429 -2.48 1.87 23.42
C ASP A 429 -2.03 0.51 24.00
N GLY A 430 -0.78 0.10 23.69
CA GLY A 430 -0.19 -1.15 24.16
C GLY A 430 -0.68 -2.40 23.44
N ARG A 431 -1.51 -2.25 22.39
CA ARG A 431 -2.10 -3.36 21.62
C ARG A 431 -1.67 -3.32 20.17
N LEU A 432 -1.54 -4.50 19.60
CA LEU A 432 -1.30 -4.73 18.19
C LEU A 432 -2.48 -5.50 17.60
N TYR A 433 -2.98 -5.04 16.46
CA TYR A 433 -4.05 -5.69 15.71
C TYR A 433 -3.52 -6.15 14.35
N VAL A 434 -3.84 -7.37 13.99
CA VAL A 434 -3.50 -7.97 12.70
C VAL A 434 -4.62 -8.90 12.27
N ALA A 435 -4.85 -9.03 10.96
CA ALA A 435 -5.81 -9.96 10.42
C ALA A 435 -5.12 -11.05 9.61
N ASP A 436 -5.67 -12.25 9.63
CA ASP A 436 -5.26 -13.31 8.73
C ASP A 436 -6.24 -13.49 7.56
N ARG A 437 -5.79 -14.19 6.51
CA ARG A 437 -6.60 -14.39 5.32
C ARG A 437 -7.88 -15.20 5.57
N PRO A 438 -7.89 -16.28 6.37
CA PRO A 438 -9.12 -17.01 6.69
C PRO A 438 -10.21 -16.16 7.33
N GLY A 439 -9.87 -15.00 7.91
CA GLY A 439 -10.83 -14.03 8.40
C GLY A 439 -10.80 -13.79 9.90
N VAL A 440 -9.75 -14.17 10.58
CA VAL A 440 -9.58 -13.93 12.01
C VAL A 440 -8.79 -12.65 12.24
N ILE A 441 -9.31 -11.79 13.07
CA ILE A 441 -8.63 -10.62 13.62
C ILE A 441 -8.03 -11.00 14.96
N HIS A 442 -6.75 -10.73 15.16
CA HIS A 442 -6.00 -11.01 16.38
C HIS A 442 -5.65 -9.69 17.07
N CYS A 443 -5.83 -9.63 18.38
CA CYS A 443 -5.33 -8.57 19.25
C CYS A 443 -4.27 -9.15 20.19
N LEU A 444 -3.11 -8.53 20.16
CA LEU A 444 -1.95 -8.96 20.95
C LEU A 444 -1.50 -7.82 21.86
N ASP A 445 -0.95 -8.18 23.02
CA ASP A 445 -0.12 -7.28 23.82
C ASP A 445 1.16 -6.97 23.02
N VAL A 446 1.43 -5.71 22.75
CA VAL A 446 2.52 -5.28 21.88
C VAL A 446 3.91 -5.56 22.45
N GLN A 447 4.04 -5.66 23.78
CA GLN A 447 5.32 -5.89 24.45
C GLN A 447 5.73 -7.36 24.44
N THR A 448 4.74 -8.25 24.57
CA THR A 448 4.99 -9.68 24.79
C THR A 448 4.55 -10.58 23.64
N GLY A 449 3.74 -10.06 22.69
CA GLY A 449 3.11 -10.86 21.64
C GLY A 449 2.03 -11.82 22.14
N ARG A 450 1.65 -11.75 23.44
CA ARG A 450 0.61 -12.59 24.01
C ARG A 450 -0.75 -12.17 23.45
N ARG A 451 -1.52 -13.15 22.97
CA ARG A 451 -2.87 -12.96 22.47
C ARG A 451 -3.80 -12.52 23.61
N GLU A 452 -4.47 -11.38 23.45
CA GLU A 452 -5.53 -10.91 24.34
C GLU A 452 -6.89 -11.46 23.90
N TRP A 453 -7.19 -11.37 22.60
CA TRP A 453 -8.42 -11.91 22.02
C TRP A 453 -8.29 -12.16 20.51
N THR A 454 -9.27 -12.87 19.95
CA THR A 454 -9.49 -13.02 18.53
C THR A 454 -10.95 -12.73 18.18
N TYR A 455 -11.20 -12.31 16.94
CA TYR A 455 -12.54 -12.13 16.40
C TYR A 455 -12.62 -12.73 15.00
N ASP A 456 -13.47 -13.73 14.83
CA ASP A 456 -13.67 -14.41 13.55
C ASP A 456 -14.80 -13.74 12.77
N THR A 457 -14.46 -13.08 11.64
CA THR A 457 -15.40 -12.39 10.75
C THR A 457 -16.22 -13.35 9.90
N LYS A 458 -15.83 -14.63 9.80
CA LYS A 458 -16.39 -15.63 8.89
C LYS A 458 -16.30 -15.24 7.42
N GLY A 459 -15.26 -14.50 7.06
CA GLY A 459 -15.04 -14.03 5.69
C GLY A 459 -13.57 -13.74 5.41
N GLU A 460 -13.08 -14.07 4.23
CA GLU A 460 -11.69 -13.84 3.84
C GLU A 460 -11.31 -12.36 3.94
N ILE A 461 -10.16 -12.09 4.55
CA ILE A 461 -9.58 -10.75 4.70
C ILE A 461 -8.32 -10.65 3.83
N TRP A 462 -8.33 -9.70 2.89
CA TRP A 462 -7.18 -9.32 2.08
C TRP A 462 -6.65 -7.94 2.49
N ALA A 463 -7.38 -7.26 3.34
CA ALA A 463 -7.12 -5.91 3.78
C ALA A 463 -6.24 -5.88 5.04
N SER A 464 -5.64 -4.72 5.29
CA SER A 464 -5.05 -4.40 6.58
C SER A 464 -6.12 -3.95 7.58
N THR A 465 -5.82 -4.07 8.86
CA THR A 465 -6.62 -3.44 9.91
C THR A 465 -6.35 -1.94 9.94
N LEU A 466 -7.38 -1.11 10.20
CA LEU A 466 -7.24 0.32 10.45
C LEU A 466 -7.85 0.66 11.81
N LEU A 467 -7.07 1.24 12.69
CA LEU A 467 -7.52 1.69 14.00
C LEU A 467 -7.75 3.21 14.01
N ALA A 468 -8.95 3.64 14.38
CA ALA A 468 -9.29 5.05 14.58
C ALA A 468 -10.42 5.20 15.59
N ASP A 469 -10.38 6.24 16.41
CA ASP A 469 -11.45 6.59 17.36
C ASP A 469 -11.91 5.42 18.26
N GLY A 470 -10.96 4.60 18.73
CA GLY A 470 -11.28 3.41 19.53
C GLY A 470 -12.01 2.30 18.77
N LYS A 471 -12.01 2.37 17.44
CA LYS A 471 -12.69 1.43 16.55
C LYS A 471 -11.69 0.81 15.57
N LEU A 472 -11.85 -0.47 15.29
CA LEU A 472 -11.10 -1.19 14.28
C LEU A 472 -11.99 -1.39 13.05
N TYR A 473 -11.47 -1.00 11.90
CA TYR A 473 -12.12 -1.10 10.60
C TYR A 473 -11.43 -2.16 9.77
N VAL A 474 -12.20 -3.13 9.25
CA VAL A 474 -11.66 -4.24 8.46
C VAL A 474 -12.61 -4.60 7.33
N GLY A 475 -12.11 -4.63 6.11
CA GLY A 475 -12.82 -5.15 4.94
C GLY A 475 -12.62 -6.66 4.78
N THR A 476 -13.70 -7.38 4.50
CA THR A 476 -13.66 -8.77 4.00
C THR A 476 -14.17 -8.79 2.56
N ARG A 477 -14.09 -9.91 1.87
CA ARG A 477 -14.64 -10.02 0.50
C ARG A 477 -16.12 -9.64 0.35
N LYS A 478 -16.91 -9.71 1.42
CA LYS A 478 -18.37 -9.47 1.36
C LYS A 478 -18.85 -8.38 2.30
N HIS A 479 -18.15 -8.12 3.37
CA HIS A 479 -18.61 -7.23 4.43
C HIS A 479 -17.48 -6.30 4.91
N PHE A 480 -17.90 -5.16 5.40
CA PHE A 480 -17.06 -4.23 6.14
C PHE A 480 -17.44 -4.31 7.62
N PHE A 481 -16.46 -4.54 8.48
CA PHE A 481 -16.65 -4.65 9.92
C PHE A 481 -16.16 -3.40 10.62
N ILE A 482 -16.91 -2.97 11.63
CA ILE A 482 -16.51 -1.93 12.58
C ILE A 482 -16.62 -2.56 13.97
N LEU A 483 -15.50 -2.67 14.68
CA LEU A 483 -15.43 -3.22 16.03
C LEU A 483 -14.98 -2.12 17.00
N ALA A 484 -15.67 -1.93 18.12
CA ALA A 484 -15.08 -1.22 19.24
C ALA A 484 -14.00 -2.09 19.87
N VAL A 485 -12.81 -1.51 20.13
CA VAL A 485 -11.68 -2.24 20.68
C VAL A 485 -11.49 -1.93 22.17
N GLY A 486 -11.06 -2.95 22.92
CA GLY A 486 -10.86 -2.88 24.34
C GLY A 486 -10.33 -4.21 24.88
N ARG A 487 -10.68 -4.58 26.10
CA ARG A 487 -10.34 -5.91 26.68
C ARG A 487 -11.01 -7.05 25.91
N THR A 488 -12.15 -6.78 25.31
CA THR A 488 -12.88 -7.70 24.41
C THR A 488 -13.40 -6.90 23.22
N PRO A 489 -13.44 -7.47 22.01
CA PRO A 489 -13.98 -6.80 20.85
C PRO A 489 -15.51 -6.76 20.94
N GLN A 490 -16.11 -5.63 20.53
CA GLN A 490 -17.55 -5.50 20.41
C GLN A 490 -17.90 -5.15 18.96
N LEU A 491 -18.75 -5.95 18.33
CA LEU A 491 -19.26 -5.65 16.99
C LEU A 491 -20.18 -4.43 17.05
N LEU A 492 -19.80 -3.36 16.36
CA LEU A 492 -20.61 -2.16 16.17
C LEU A 492 -21.43 -2.25 14.88
N ALA A 493 -20.78 -2.69 13.79
CA ALA A 493 -21.44 -2.86 12.52
C ALA A 493 -20.80 -3.97 11.68
N LYS A 494 -21.68 -4.69 10.94
CA LYS A 494 -21.33 -5.61 9.85
C LYS A 494 -22.12 -5.17 8.63
N ILE A 495 -21.44 -4.49 7.71
CA ILE A 495 -22.06 -3.83 6.57
C ILE A 495 -21.80 -4.67 5.34
N ARG A 496 -22.84 -5.10 4.65
CA ARG A 496 -22.70 -5.75 3.36
C ARG A 496 -22.39 -4.68 2.32
N LEU A 497 -21.20 -4.73 1.79
CA LEU A 497 -20.87 -3.96 0.59
C LEU A 497 -21.52 -4.68 -0.58
N GLY A 498 -22.39 -4.00 -1.32
CA GLY A 498 -23.03 -4.59 -2.48
C GLY A 498 -21.95 -5.10 -3.45
N THR A 499 -22.22 -6.19 -4.15
CA THR A 499 -21.46 -6.48 -5.36
C THR A 499 -21.73 -5.36 -6.36
N PRO A 500 -20.70 -4.84 -7.02
CA PRO A 500 -20.88 -3.80 -8.06
C PRO A 500 -21.82 -4.23 -9.15
#